data_92b933743a3f313952a1fcff3078b3e9
#
_entry.id   92b933743a3f313952a1fcff3078b3e9
#
_cell.length_a   1.000
_cell.length_b   1.000
_cell.length_c   1.000
_cell.angle_alpha   90.00
_cell.angle_beta   90.00
_cell.angle_gamma   90.00
#
_symmetry.space_group_name_H-M   'P 1'
#
loop_
_entity.id
_entity.type
_entity.pdbx_description
1 polymer ?
#
loop_
_entity_poly.entity_id
_entity_poly.type
_entity_poly.pdbx_seq_one_letter_code
_entity_poly.pdbx_strand_id
1 'polypeptide(L)'
;MKYEVTRFKSLPVALKEIEPLVRDPRHLQTGKPFEKFGGMRPREMLANWLLCATFQQIEGRELMFYSDPVGADGIIRDEATGDTWQTEHVYVSQHATGSDAKGLIIDAINHKRANGAAYCAGKTLVVFLDTPAAGTWYPNAAAKALPHPLMFDAVWVVGFSTIQDDGYVYNLTLLDVAGGNAPAFLLRIAPDFDAWKVDQIQ
;
A
#
# COMPACT_ATOMS: atom_id res chain seq x y z
N MET A 1 -16.79 -17.03 -10.76
CA MET A 1 -17.71 -15.96 -11.19
C MET A 1 -16.88 -14.70 -11.36
N LYS A 2 -16.71 -14.17 -12.58
CA LYS A 2 -15.99 -12.91 -12.79
C LYS A 2 -16.96 -11.77 -12.45
N TYR A 3 -16.69 -11.04 -11.39
CA TYR A 3 -17.39 -9.78 -11.12
C TYR A 3 -16.80 -8.70 -12.01
N GLU A 4 -17.64 -8.02 -12.76
CA GLU A 4 -17.22 -6.90 -13.59
C GLU A 4 -17.15 -5.64 -12.72
N VAL A 5 -15.94 -5.21 -12.37
CA VAL A 5 -15.73 -3.92 -11.70
C VAL A 5 -15.75 -2.84 -12.77
N THR A 6 -16.86 -2.09 -12.84
CA THR A 6 -17.09 -1.06 -13.85
C THR A 6 -16.62 0.35 -13.45
N ARG A 7 -16.02 0.50 -12.25
CA ARG A 7 -15.73 1.82 -11.66
C ARG A 7 -14.27 2.00 -11.24
N PHE A 8 -13.36 1.41 -11.99
CA PHE A 8 -11.93 1.70 -11.78
C PHE A 8 -11.65 3.20 -11.93
N LYS A 9 -10.77 3.73 -11.08
CA LYS A 9 -10.37 5.14 -11.10
C LYS A 9 -8.94 5.30 -11.56
N SER A 10 -8.73 6.23 -12.49
CA SER A 10 -7.40 6.64 -12.90
C SER A 10 -6.67 7.37 -11.77
N LEU A 11 -5.33 7.29 -11.77
CA LEU A 11 -4.53 7.87 -10.68
C LEU A 11 -4.70 9.39 -10.52
N PRO A 12 -4.78 10.22 -11.60
CA PRO A 12 -5.01 11.65 -11.44
C PRO A 12 -6.36 11.98 -10.78
N VAL A 13 -7.43 11.25 -11.17
CA VAL A 13 -8.76 11.44 -10.58
C VAL A 13 -8.77 11.02 -9.12
N ALA A 14 -8.19 9.84 -8.83
CA ALA A 14 -8.10 9.34 -7.46
C ALA A 14 -7.29 10.26 -6.56
N LEU A 15 -6.18 10.83 -7.07
CA LEU A 15 -5.32 11.75 -6.32
C LEU A 15 -6.09 12.97 -5.81
N LYS A 16 -6.91 13.59 -6.65
CA LYS A 16 -7.76 14.71 -6.25
C LYS A 16 -8.82 14.32 -5.21
N GLU A 17 -9.36 13.11 -5.30
CA GLU A 17 -10.37 12.65 -4.35
C GLU A 17 -9.78 12.26 -2.98
N ILE A 18 -8.52 11.80 -2.93
CA ILE A 18 -7.85 11.48 -1.66
C ILE A 18 -7.17 12.70 -1.01
N GLU A 19 -7.04 13.83 -1.70
CA GLU A 19 -6.41 15.05 -1.19
C GLU A 19 -6.89 15.44 0.22
N PRO A 20 -8.20 15.52 0.53
CA PRO A 20 -8.64 15.90 1.88
C PRO A 20 -8.18 14.91 2.96
N LEU A 21 -8.01 13.63 2.59
CA LEU A 21 -7.60 12.57 3.51
C LEU A 21 -6.10 12.61 3.79
N VAL A 22 -5.30 13.01 2.81
CA VAL A 22 -3.84 13.16 2.97
C VAL A 22 -3.52 14.44 3.74
N ARG A 23 -4.25 15.53 3.47
CA ARG A 23 -4.07 16.80 4.20
C ARG A 23 -4.45 16.72 5.67
N ASP A 24 -5.40 15.88 6.01
CA ASP A 24 -5.75 15.60 7.41
C ASP A 24 -5.55 14.11 7.73
N PRO A 25 -4.37 13.74 8.24
CA PRO A 25 -4.00 12.34 8.50
C PRO A 25 -4.91 11.64 9.53
N ARG A 26 -5.72 12.39 10.30
CA ARG A 26 -6.72 11.81 11.21
C ARG A 26 -7.75 10.97 10.46
N HIS A 27 -8.04 11.31 9.21
CA HIS A 27 -8.94 10.52 8.36
C HIS A 27 -8.39 9.14 8.05
N LEU A 28 -7.07 8.99 7.95
CA LEU A 28 -6.42 7.69 7.69
C LEU A 28 -6.58 6.72 8.87
N GLN A 29 -6.84 7.24 10.07
CA GLN A 29 -6.98 6.45 11.31
C GLN A 29 -8.43 6.07 11.61
N THR A 30 -9.43 6.76 11.03
CA THR A 30 -10.84 6.59 11.41
C THR A 30 -11.42 5.22 11.07
N GLY A 31 -10.88 4.54 10.08
CA GLY A 31 -11.42 3.25 9.61
C GLY A 31 -12.81 3.32 8.98
N LYS A 32 -13.41 4.52 8.83
CA LYS A 32 -14.73 4.69 8.19
C LYS A 32 -14.62 4.46 6.69
N PRO A 33 -15.53 3.67 6.10
CA PRO A 33 -15.57 3.46 4.66
C PRO A 33 -15.82 4.76 3.89
N PHE A 34 -15.24 4.86 2.70
CA PHE A 34 -15.41 6.01 1.80
C PHE A 34 -16.25 5.59 0.59
N GLU A 35 -17.47 6.07 0.52
CA GLU A 35 -18.48 5.62 -0.47
C GLU A 35 -18.04 5.80 -1.93
N LYS A 36 -17.33 6.90 -2.25
CA LYS A 36 -16.85 7.18 -3.61
C LYS A 36 -15.88 6.12 -4.15
N PHE A 37 -15.30 5.29 -3.26
CA PHE A 37 -14.40 4.19 -3.60
C PHE A 37 -14.99 2.82 -3.20
N GLY A 38 -16.31 2.68 -3.27
CA GLY A 38 -16.96 1.40 -3.02
C GLY A 38 -16.83 0.87 -1.60
N GLY A 39 -16.61 1.76 -0.63
CA GLY A 39 -16.49 1.38 0.77
C GLY A 39 -15.07 1.08 1.26
N MET A 40 -14.03 1.31 0.44
CA MET A 40 -12.64 1.24 0.91
C MET A 40 -12.40 2.23 2.06
N ARG A 41 -11.54 1.86 2.97
CA ARG A 41 -11.08 2.79 4.01
C ARG A 41 -10.07 3.78 3.44
N PRO A 42 -9.98 5.00 3.99
CA PRO A 42 -9.05 6.02 3.50
C PRO A 42 -7.60 5.54 3.32
N ARG A 43 -7.06 4.79 4.30
CA ARG A 43 -5.69 4.25 4.20
C ARG A 43 -5.53 3.18 3.12
N GLU A 44 -6.57 2.37 2.88
CA GLU A 44 -6.56 1.36 1.81
C GLU A 44 -6.55 2.03 0.43
N MET A 45 -7.34 3.10 0.27
CA MET A 45 -7.34 3.93 -0.93
C MET A 45 -5.98 4.55 -1.20
N LEU A 46 -5.42 5.21 -0.18
CA LEU A 46 -4.11 5.84 -0.29
C LEU A 46 -3.02 4.80 -0.60
N ALA A 47 -3.03 3.65 0.08
CA ALA A 47 -2.05 2.60 -0.15
C ALA A 47 -2.14 2.02 -1.57
N ASN A 48 -3.34 1.74 -2.08
CA ASN A 48 -3.52 1.28 -3.46
C ASN A 48 -3.07 2.35 -4.48
N TRP A 49 -3.40 3.63 -4.23
CA TRP A 49 -2.94 4.72 -5.07
C TRP A 49 -1.41 4.81 -5.10
N LEU A 50 -0.76 4.76 -3.94
CA LEU A 50 0.70 4.79 -3.81
C LEU A 50 1.37 3.64 -4.58
N LEU A 51 0.85 2.42 -4.47
CA LEU A 51 1.33 1.27 -5.23
C LEU A 51 1.19 1.49 -6.75
N CYS A 52 0.00 1.85 -7.21
CA CYS A 52 -0.25 2.10 -8.63
C CYS A 52 0.65 3.21 -9.19
N ALA A 53 0.79 4.33 -8.46
CA ALA A 53 1.64 5.44 -8.84
C ALA A 53 3.12 5.03 -8.94
N THR A 54 3.58 4.16 -8.02
CA THR A 54 4.93 3.62 -8.03
C THR A 54 5.17 2.72 -9.24
N PHE A 55 4.31 1.75 -9.50
CA PHE A 55 4.41 0.87 -10.65
C PHE A 55 4.31 1.63 -11.98
N GLN A 56 3.43 2.63 -12.08
CA GLN A 56 3.32 3.46 -13.27
C GLN A 56 4.64 4.16 -13.58
N GLN A 57 5.30 4.73 -12.57
CA GLN A 57 6.55 5.47 -12.75
C GLN A 57 7.74 4.57 -13.07
N ILE A 58 7.80 3.37 -12.46
CA ILE A 58 8.96 2.47 -12.57
C ILE A 58 8.85 1.57 -13.79
N GLU A 59 7.66 1.05 -14.06
CA GLU A 59 7.41 0.02 -15.08
C GLU A 59 6.68 0.57 -16.31
N GLY A 60 6.26 1.83 -16.29
CA GLY A 60 5.48 2.43 -17.37
C GLY A 60 4.06 1.83 -17.52
N ARG A 61 3.54 1.18 -16.47
CA ARG A 61 2.22 0.53 -16.50
C ARG A 61 1.12 1.54 -16.25
N GLU A 62 0.04 1.44 -17.01
CA GLU A 62 -1.16 2.25 -16.80
C GLU A 62 -2.12 1.50 -15.88
N LEU A 63 -2.13 1.89 -14.61
CA LEU A 63 -2.87 1.19 -13.57
C LEU A 63 -4.06 2.00 -13.06
N MET A 64 -5.13 1.28 -12.78
CA MET A 64 -6.33 1.77 -12.10
C MET A 64 -6.64 0.90 -10.88
N PHE A 65 -7.38 1.42 -9.93
CA PHE A 65 -7.81 0.64 -8.78
C PHE A 65 -9.22 0.98 -8.32
N TYR A 66 -9.81 0.07 -7.55
CA TYR A 66 -11.11 0.25 -6.91
C TYR A 66 -11.26 -0.72 -5.72
N SER A 67 -12.39 -0.61 -5.01
CA SER A 67 -12.78 -1.59 -4.01
C SER A 67 -13.04 -2.95 -4.64
N ASP A 68 -12.56 -4.01 -4.01
CA ASP A 68 -12.85 -5.36 -4.49
C ASP A 68 -14.28 -5.81 -4.11
N PRO A 69 -15.14 -6.13 -5.07
CA PRO A 69 -16.51 -6.59 -4.77
C PRO A 69 -16.55 -8.00 -4.18
N VAL A 70 -15.45 -8.74 -4.18
CA VAL A 70 -15.37 -10.14 -3.73
C VAL A 70 -14.89 -10.26 -2.28
N GLY A 71 -14.41 -9.17 -1.68
CA GLY A 71 -14.10 -9.10 -0.26
C GLY A 71 -12.63 -8.92 0.11
N ALA A 72 -11.72 -8.66 -0.85
CA ALA A 72 -10.42 -8.08 -0.54
C ALA A 72 -10.53 -6.57 -0.30
N ASP A 73 -9.48 -5.95 0.25
CA ASP A 73 -9.49 -4.53 0.57
C ASP A 73 -9.37 -3.64 -0.69
N GLY A 74 -8.90 -4.21 -1.82
CA GLY A 74 -8.84 -3.53 -3.09
C GLY A 74 -8.53 -4.44 -4.26
N ILE A 75 -8.77 -3.94 -5.47
CA ILE A 75 -8.39 -4.58 -6.74
C ILE A 75 -7.69 -3.55 -7.62
N ILE A 76 -6.56 -3.94 -8.18
CA ILE A 76 -5.80 -3.15 -9.15
C ILE A 76 -5.97 -3.80 -10.53
N ARG A 77 -6.04 -2.98 -11.58
CA ARG A 77 -6.13 -3.40 -12.96
C ARG A 77 -5.06 -2.70 -13.79
N ASP A 78 -4.42 -3.47 -14.65
CA ASP A 78 -3.57 -2.98 -15.71
C ASP A 78 -4.44 -2.71 -16.96
N GLU A 79 -4.49 -1.48 -17.41
CA GLU A 79 -5.32 -1.10 -18.56
C GLU A 79 -4.79 -1.65 -19.89
N ALA A 80 -3.48 -1.84 -20.00
CA ALA A 80 -2.85 -2.34 -21.21
C ALA A 80 -3.10 -3.84 -21.43
N THR A 81 -3.06 -4.65 -20.36
CA THR A 81 -3.22 -6.10 -20.43
C THR A 81 -4.61 -6.57 -20.03
N GLY A 82 -5.34 -5.77 -19.25
CA GLY A 82 -6.60 -6.14 -18.62
C GLY A 82 -6.44 -7.05 -17.39
N ASP A 83 -5.21 -7.35 -16.99
CA ASP A 83 -4.93 -8.16 -15.81
C ASP A 83 -5.38 -7.46 -14.54
N THR A 84 -5.85 -8.25 -13.59
CA THR A 84 -6.28 -7.74 -12.28
C THR A 84 -5.66 -8.57 -11.16
N TRP A 85 -5.32 -7.90 -10.05
CA TRP A 85 -4.90 -8.57 -8.82
C TRP A 85 -5.48 -7.89 -7.60
N GLN A 86 -5.67 -8.67 -6.55
CA GLN A 86 -6.25 -8.22 -5.30
C GLN A 86 -5.17 -7.68 -4.35
N THR A 87 -5.56 -6.72 -3.51
CA THR A 87 -4.73 -6.22 -2.41
C THR A 87 -5.42 -6.46 -1.07
N GLU A 88 -4.63 -6.84 -0.09
CA GLU A 88 -5.00 -6.91 1.32
C GLU A 88 -4.19 -5.91 2.11
N HIS A 89 -4.79 -5.31 3.13
CA HIS A 89 -4.12 -4.28 3.93
C HIS A 89 -4.08 -4.68 5.39
N VAL A 90 -3.01 -4.28 6.05
CA VAL A 90 -2.89 -4.32 7.50
C VAL A 90 -2.28 -3.00 8.00
N TYR A 91 -2.82 -2.51 9.09
CA TYR A 91 -2.38 -1.25 9.68
C TYR A 91 -1.53 -1.49 10.92
N VAL A 92 -0.33 -0.94 10.93
CA VAL A 92 0.54 -0.88 12.10
C VAL A 92 0.40 0.50 12.71
N SER A 93 -0.32 0.57 13.82
CA SER A 93 -0.65 1.82 14.51
C SER A 93 0.58 2.48 15.13
N GLN A 94 0.59 3.80 15.20
CA GLN A 94 1.56 4.58 15.97
C GLN A 94 1.58 4.24 17.48
N HIS A 95 0.54 3.58 17.99
CA HIS A 95 0.45 3.14 19.37
C HIS A 95 0.83 1.65 19.55
N ALA A 96 1.26 0.98 18.49
CA ALA A 96 1.71 -0.39 18.57
C ALA A 96 2.93 -0.47 19.50
N THR A 97 2.92 -1.42 20.43
CA THR A 97 3.97 -1.62 21.44
C THR A 97 4.46 -3.06 21.41
N GLY A 98 5.60 -3.32 22.00
CA GLY A 98 6.10 -4.69 22.23
C GLY A 98 7.20 -5.16 21.31
N SER A 99 7.38 -4.55 20.12
CA SER A 99 8.43 -4.91 19.17
C SER A 99 9.04 -3.66 18.52
N ASP A 100 10.25 -3.80 17.96
CA ASP A 100 10.79 -2.78 17.06
C ASP A 100 9.97 -2.73 15.76
N ALA A 101 10.23 -1.72 14.93
CA ALA A 101 9.49 -1.53 13.68
C ALA A 101 9.52 -2.78 12.78
N LYS A 102 10.65 -3.47 12.69
CA LYS A 102 10.78 -4.72 11.94
C LYS A 102 9.87 -5.81 12.54
N GLY A 103 9.89 -5.97 13.87
CA GLY A 103 9.03 -6.93 14.56
C GLY A 103 7.55 -6.65 14.31
N LEU A 104 7.11 -5.39 14.42
CA LEU A 104 5.73 -4.99 14.15
C LEU A 104 5.28 -5.29 12.71
N ILE A 105 6.17 -5.08 11.74
CA ILE A 105 5.91 -5.43 10.33
C ILE A 105 5.73 -6.94 10.18
N ILE A 106 6.66 -7.73 10.73
CA ILE A 106 6.60 -9.20 10.65
C ILE A 106 5.38 -9.76 11.36
N ASP A 107 5.02 -9.22 12.53
CA ASP A 107 3.83 -9.61 13.28
C ASP A 107 2.54 -9.30 12.49
N ALA A 108 2.47 -8.15 11.83
CA ALA A 108 1.35 -7.77 10.97
C ALA A 108 1.21 -8.73 9.77
N ILE A 109 2.32 -9.11 9.13
CA ILE A 109 2.35 -10.11 8.05
C ILE A 109 1.85 -11.47 8.57
N ASN A 110 2.37 -11.94 9.70
CA ASN A 110 1.97 -13.20 10.31
C ASN A 110 0.49 -13.22 10.71
N HIS A 111 -0.03 -12.11 11.22
CA HIS A 111 -1.45 -11.97 11.54
C HIS A 111 -2.33 -12.22 10.30
N LYS A 112 -2.00 -11.63 9.15
CA LYS A 112 -2.74 -11.86 7.90
C LYS A 112 -2.55 -13.28 7.35
N ARG A 113 -1.33 -13.84 7.44
CA ARG A 113 -1.04 -15.22 7.03
C ARG A 113 -1.83 -16.27 7.82
N ALA A 114 -2.16 -15.98 9.07
CA ALA A 114 -2.95 -16.89 9.92
C ALA A 114 -4.33 -17.21 9.33
N ASN A 115 -4.84 -16.43 8.38
CA ASN A 115 -6.06 -16.73 7.64
C ASN A 115 -5.90 -17.87 6.62
N GLY A 116 -4.67 -18.35 6.40
CA GLY A 116 -4.36 -19.53 5.59
C GLY A 116 -4.02 -19.23 4.13
N ALA A 117 -3.48 -20.26 3.45
CA ALA A 117 -2.96 -20.12 2.09
C ALA A 117 -4.05 -19.71 1.06
N ALA A 118 -5.26 -20.25 1.17
CA ALA A 118 -6.36 -19.90 0.26
C ALA A 118 -6.79 -18.43 0.37
N TYR A 119 -6.64 -17.83 1.55
CA TYR A 119 -6.90 -16.40 1.74
C TYR A 119 -5.80 -15.52 1.13
N CYS A 120 -4.54 -15.94 1.22
CA CYS A 120 -3.38 -15.14 0.82
C CYS A 120 -3.06 -15.23 -0.68
N ALA A 121 -3.30 -16.38 -1.31
CA ALA A 121 -2.89 -16.67 -2.68
C ALA A 121 -3.47 -15.68 -3.71
N GLY A 122 -2.64 -15.23 -4.64
CA GLY A 122 -3.01 -14.27 -5.69
C GLY A 122 -3.15 -12.83 -5.20
N LYS A 123 -2.75 -12.53 -3.96
CA LYS A 123 -2.91 -11.20 -3.38
C LYS A 123 -1.57 -10.55 -3.04
N THR A 124 -1.54 -9.24 -3.19
CA THR A 124 -0.48 -8.39 -2.64
C THR A 124 -0.89 -7.91 -1.25
N LEU A 125 -0.06 -8.15 -0.24
CA LEU A 125 -0.24 -7.61 1.10
C LEU A 125 0.41 -6.23 1.19
N VAL A 126 -0.33 -5.25 1.71
CA VAL A 126 0.18 -3.91 2.00
C VAL A 126 0.15 -3.66 3.50
N VAL A 127 1.33 -3.49 4.08
CA VAL A 127 1.50 -3.08 5.48
C VAL A 127 1.57 -1.55 5.51
N PHE A 128 0.52 -0.91 6.02
CA PHE A 128 0.52 0.54 6.22
C PHE A 128 1.15 0.84 7.58
N LEU A 129 2.38 1.37 7.54
CA LEU A 129 3.17 1.67 8.73
C LEU A 129 2.95 3.12 9.15
N ASP A 130 2.32 3.34 10.29
CA ASP A 130 2.15 4.66 10.86
C ASP A 130 3.38 5.02 11.70
N THR A 131 4.31 5.76 11.09
CA THR A 131 5.44 6.34 11.81
C THR A 131 4.94 7.56 12.59
N PRO A 132 5.27 7.80 13.84
CA PRO A 132 6.56 7.59 14.46
C PRO A 132 6.69 6.37 15.37
N ALA A 133 5.66 5.59 15.57
CA ALA A 133 5.70 4.49 16.56
C ALA A 133 6.73 3.41 16.20
N ALA A 134 6.96 3.20 14.91
CA ALA A 134 7.80 2.11 14.45
C ALA A 134 9.31 2.44 14.50
N GLY A 135 9.69 3.70 14.72
CA GLY A 135 11.10 4.10 14.71
C GLY A 135 11.81 3.77 13.40
N THR A 136 13.13 3.73 13.45
CA THR A 136 13.95 3.34 12.31
C THR A 136 13.96 1.82 12.12
N TRP A 137 13.79 1.37 10.89
CA TRP A 137 13.89 -0.04 10.51
C TRP A 137 14.73 -0.22 9.26
N TYR A 138 15.26 -1.44 9.08
CA TYR A 138 16.14 -1.77 7.98
C TYR A 138 15.40 -2.69 6.99
N PRO A 139 15.05 -2.22 5.78
CA PRO A 139 14.27 -2.98 4.80
C PRO A 139 14.82 -4.38 4.50
N ASN A 140 16.11 -4.49 4.20
CA ASN A 140 16.74 -5.79 3.92
C ASN A 140 16.71 -6.75 5.11
N ALA A 141 16.77 -6.24 6.34
CA ALA A 141 16.65 -7.07 7.53
C ALA A 141 15.21 -7.59 7.73
N ALA A 142 14.21 -6.80 7.34
CA ALA A 142 12.82 -7.24 7.33
C ALA A 142 12.56 -8.27 6.22
N ALA A 143 13.06 -8.04 4.99
CA ALA A 143 12.94 -9.00 3.89
C ALA A 143 13.53 -10.37 4.25
N LYS A 144 14.72 -10.41 4.88
CA LYS A 144 15.36 -11.65 5.36
C LYS A 144 14.61 -12.32 6.50
N ALA A 145 13.80 -11.59 7.25
CA ALA A 145 13.00 -12.11 8.36
C ALA A 145 11.58 -12.53 7.96
N LEU A 146 11.24 -12.43 6.68
CA LEU A 146 9.92 -12.84 6.19
C LEU A 146 9.63 -14.29 6.54
N PRO A 147 8.39 -14.60 6.94
CA PRO A 147 7.99 -15.96 7.24
C PRO A 147 7.97 -16.84 6.00
N HIS A 148 8.30 -18.11 6.16
CA HIS A 148 8.30 -19.07 5.08
C HIS A 148 7.29 -20.21 5.34
N PRO A 149 6.39 -20.56 4.38
CA PRO A 149 6.10 -19.84 3.13
C PRO A 149 5.44 -18.50 3.37
N LEU A 150 5.68 -17.51 2.50
CA LEU A 150 5.07 -16.18 2.63
C LEU A 150 3.56 -16.23 2.40
N MET A 151 3.07 -17.04 1.47
CA MET A 151 1.68 -17.24 1.04
C MET A 151 1.08 -16.10 0.20
N PHE A 152 1.51 -14.86 0.39
CA PHE A 152 1.19 -13.72 -0.48
C PHE A 152 2.13 -13.67 -1.68
N ASP A 153 1.65 -13.13 -2.80
CA ASP A 153 2.46 -12.98 -4.01
C ASP A 153 3.52 -11.89 -3.85
N ALA A 154 3.18 -10.83 -3.11
CA ALA A 154 4.10 -9.75 -2.75
C ALA A 154 3.72 -9.12 -1.41
N VAL A 155 4.69 -8.49 -0.74
CA VAL A 155 4.47 -7.67 0.46
C VAL A 155 5.10 -6.30 0.25
N TRP A 156 4.28 -5.27 0.39
CA TRP A 156 4.73 -3.89 0.40
C TRP A 156 4.55 -3.29 1.79
N VAL A 157 5.52 -2.48 2.19
CA VAL A 157 5.40 -1.61 3.38
C VAL A 157 5.30 -0.19 2.88
N VAL A 158 4.24 0.52 3.27
CA VAL A 158 4.04 1.92 2.91
C VAL A 158 3.89 2.75 4.18
N GLY A 159 4.39 3.98 4.17
CA GLY A 159 4.28 4.88 5.30
C GLY A 159 4.56 6.32 4.94
N PHE A 160 3.96 7.24 5.68
CA PHE A 160 4.25 8.65 5.55
C PHE A 160 5.67 8.93 6.05
N SER A 161 6.44 9.72 5.30
CA SER A 161 7.81 10.11 5.66
C SER A 161 7.87 11.52 6.22
N THR A 162 7.47 12.50 5.43
CA THR A 162 7.58 13.92 5.81
C THR A 162 6.73 14.80 4.88
N ILE A 163 6.66 16.09 5.22
CA ILE A 163 6.24 17.15 4.31
C ILE A 163 7.50 17.86 3.84
N GLN A 164 7.66 18.02 2.54
CA GLN A 164 8.76 18.72 1.92
C GLN A 164 8.22 19.68 0.86
N ASP A 165 8.61 20.97 0.92
CA ASP A 165 8.14 22.00 -0.02
C ASP A 165 6.61 21.99 -0.17
N ASP A 166 5.90 21.87 0.95
CA ASP A 166 4.43 21.74 1.06
C ASP A 166 3.85 20.49 0.38
N GLY A 167 4.67 19.63 -0.20
CA GLY A 167 4.28 18.32 -0.77
C GLY A 167 4.40 17.19 0.25
N TYR A 168 3.71 16.10 -0.01
CA TYR A 168 3.66 14.93 0.88
C TYR A 168 4.57 13.83 0.37
N VAL A 169 5.45 13.33 1.23
CA VAL A 169 6.44 12.29 0.90
C VAL A 169 6.10 10.99 1.60
N TYR A 170 6.02 9.91 0.83
CA TYR A 170 5.78 8.56 1.31
C TYR A 170 6.95 7.64 0.98
N ASN A 171 7.26 6.73 1.90
CA ASN A 171 8.17 5.62 1.66
C ASN A 171 7.36 4.41 1.19
N LEU A 172 7.84 3.73 0.17
CA LEU A 172 7.33 2.44 -0.26
C LEU A 172 8.49 1.46 -0.34
N THR A 173 8.30 0.28 0.21
CA THR A 173 9.32 -0.77 0.21
C THR A 173 8.70 -2.09 -0.18
N LEU A 174 9.21 -2.72 -1.22
CA LEU A 174 8.88 -4.10 -1.58
C LEU A 174 9.77 -5.05 -0.78
N LEU A 175 9.18 -5.94 -0.01
CA LEU A 175 9.94 -6.99 0.67
C LEU A 175 10.05 -8.21 -0.26
N ASP A 176 11.19 -8.33 -0.95
CA ASP A 176 11.44 -9.46 -1.85
C ASP A 176 11.91 -10.69 -1.08
N VAL A 177 11.11 -11.75 -1.18
CA VAL A 177 11.40 -13.04 -0.52
C VAL A 177 12.57 -13.77 -1.17
N ALA A 178 12.65 -13.72 -2.49
CA ALA A 178 13.61 -14.55 -3.25
C ALA A 178 15.04 -14.04 -3.09
N GLY A 179 15.22 -12.72 -3.09
CA GLY A 179 16.55 -12.10 -3.01
C GLY A 179 16.98 -11.69 -1.61
N GLY A 180 16.05 -11.65 -0.65
CA GLY A 180 16.30 -11.04 0.66
C GLY A 180 16.62 -9.53 0.54
N ASN A 181 16.19 -8.93 -0.56
CA ASN A 181 16.33 -7.53 -0.88
C ASN A 181 15.03 -6.80 -0.58
N ALA A 182 15.11 -5.48 -0.51
CA ALA A 182 13.94 -4.66 -0.28
C ALA A 182 14.10 -3.35 -1.06
N PRO A 183 13.82 -3.36 -2.38
CA PRO A 183 13.77 -2.13 -3.16
C PRO A 183 12.89 -1.10 -2.46
N ALA A 184 13.40 0.12 -2.33
CA ALA A 184 12.72 1.18 -1.63
C ALA A 184 12.61 2.44 -2.50
N PHE A 185 11.49 3.11 -2.37
CA PHE A 185 11.09 4.25 -3.20
C PHE A 185 10.59 5.39 -2.34
N LEU A 186 10.87 6.62 -2.78
CA LEU A 186 10.22 7.82 -2.28
C LEU A 186 9.22 8.31 -3.30
N LEU A 187 7.96 8.40 -2.91
CA LEU A 187 6.90 9.01 -3.70
C LEU A 187 6.57 10.38 -3.12
N ARG A 188 6.68 11.40 -3.95
CA ARG A 188 6.34 12.79 -3.60
C ARG A 188 5.08 13.20 -4.32
N ILE A 189 4.07 13.62 -3.57
CA ILE A 189 2.84 14.23 -4.09
C ILE A 189 3.05 15.74 -4.07
N ALA A 190 2.79 16.40 -5.20
CA ALA A 190 2.85 17.86 -5.30
C ALA A 190 1.84 18.55 -4.37
N PRO A 191 2.10 19.79 -3.92
CA PRO A 191 1.24 20.51 -2.97
C PRO A 191 -0.20 20.70 -3.42
N ASP A 192 -0.42 20.81 -4.73
CA ASP A 192 -1.71 20.99 -5.37
C ASP A 192 -2.40 19.67 -5.81
N PHE A 193 -1.77 18.52 -5.52
CA PHE A 193 -2.32 17.19 -5.83
C PHE A 193 -2.63 16.96 -7.31
N ASP A 194 -1.86 17.54 -8.20
CA ASP A 194 -2.01 17.39 -9.66
C ASP A 194 -0.88 16.57 -10.29
N ALA A 195 0.21 16.34 -9.54
CA ALA A 195 1.38 15.61 -9.99
C ALA A 195 2.02 14.80 -8.85
N TRP A 196 2.82 13.82 -9.23
CA TRP A 196 3.66 13.06 -8.30
C TRP A 196 4.96 12.65 -8.98
N LYS A 197 5.95 12.33 -8.18
CA LYS A 197 7.25 11.80 -8.62
C LYS A 197 7.67 10.64 -7.75
N VAL A 198 8.24 9.61 -8.35
CA VAL A 198 8.81 8.46 -7.65
C VAL A 198 10.30 8.37 -7.93
N ASP A 199 11.12 8.28 -6.89
CA ASP A 199 12.55 8.05 -6.98
C ASP A 199 12.87 6.73 -6.25
N GLN A 200 13.60 5.83 -6.91
CA GLN A 200 14.15 4.66 -6.24
C GLN A 200 15.36 5.08 -5.41
N ILE A 201 15.39 4.67 -4.14
CA ILE A 201 16.44 5.03 -3.17
C ILE A 201 17.26 3.83 -2.70
N GLN A 202 16.79 2.60 -2.98
CA GLN A 202 17.50 1.36 -2.72
C GLN A 202 17.20 0.33 -3.79
#